data_4fb32a565bc8c4892fa9e57507e00849
#
_entry.id   4fb32a565bc8c4892fa9e57507e00849
#
_cell.length_a   1.000
_cell.length_b   1.000
_cell.length_c   1.000
_cell.angle_alpha   90.00
_cell.angle_beta   90.00
_cell.angle_gamma   90.00
#
_symmetry.space_group_name_H-M   'P 1'
#
loop_
_entity.id
_entity.type
_entity.pdbx_description
1 polymer ?
#
loop_
_entity_poly.entity_id
_entity_poly.type
_entity_poly.pdbx_seq_one_letter_code
_entity_poly.pdbx_strand_id
1 'polypeptide(L)'
;MHLELHTRDLSGASRFYRQLLGWRTERLDCRWGTYHGLALGDTLDGGIVECGARRAIWLPYVEVREIETMTERGRALGAAVLLEPREGPAGWRGVLATNEGGEIALWQPKRDSVRGMR
;
A
#
# COMPACT_ATOMS: atom_id res chain seq x y z
N MET A 1 -0.76 2.34 -11.17
CA MET A 1 0.11 2.33 -10.00
C MET A 1 -0.64 2.78 -8.77
N HIS A 2 -0.35 2.22 -7.65
CA HIS A 2 -1.02 2.54 -6.40
C HIS A 2 -0.03 3.17 -5.43
N LEU A 3 -0.42 4.26 -4.79
CA LEU A 3 0.45 4.98 -3.89
C LEU A 3 -0.25 5.11 -2.55
N GLU A 4 0.39 4.71 -1.48
CA GLU A 4 -0.21 4.78 -0.15
C GLU A 4 0.62 5.59 0.80
N LEU A 5 -0.03 6.44 1.57
CA LEU A 5 0.61 7.12 2.68
C LEU A 5 0.33 6.34 3.96
N HIS A 6 1.38 5.98 4.64
CA HIS A 6 1.28 5.32 5.93
C HIS A 6 1.54 6.39 6.99
N THR A 7 0.59 6.60 7.87
CA THR A 7 0.67 7.71 8.82
C THR A 7 0.12 7.28 10.17
N ARG A 8 0.50 8.00 11.20
CA ARG A 8 -0.07 7.79 12.52
C ARG A 8 -1.26 8.71 12.78
N ASP A 9 -1.55 9.61 11.87
CA ASP A 9 -2.63 10.58 12.03
C ASP A 9 -3.43 10.65 10.74
N LEU A 10 -4.38 9.73 10.61
CA LEU A 10 -5.18 9.61 9.41
C LEU A 10 -5.98 10.88 9.13
N SER A 11 -6.62 11.45 10.16
CA SER A 11 -7.42 12.63 9.98
C SER A 11 -6.61 13.84 9.55
N GLY A 12 -5.47 14.03 10.20
CA GLY A 12 -4.63 15.17 9.86
C GLY A 12 -4.05 15.07 8.46
N ALA A 13 -3.61 13.87 8.08
CA ALA A 13 -3.06 13.67 6.74
C ALA A 13 -4.14 13.87 5.69
N SER A 14 -5.32 13.31 5.90
CA SER A 14 -6.42 13.47 4.98
C SER A 14 -6.76 14.94 4.77
N ARG A 15 -6.85 15.68 5.87
CA ARG A 15 -7.19 17.10 5.79
C ARG A 15 -6.11 17.88 5.04
N PHE A 16 -4.85 17.59 5.34
CA PHE A 16 -3.75 18.29 4.72
C PHE A 16 -3.75 18.12 3.20
N TYR A 17 -3.86 16.88 2.75
CA TYR A 17 -3.77 16.63 1.31
C TYR A 17 -5.03 17.07 0.58
N ARG A 18 -6.18 17.03 1.26
CA ARG A 18 -7.39 17.54 0.65
C ARG A 18 -7.30 19.06 0.45
N GLN A 19 -6.75 19.76 1.44
CA GLN A 19 -6.62 21.21 1.33
C GLN A 19 -5.53 21.62 0.36
N LEU A 20 -4.43 20.88 0.36
CA LEU A 20 -3.31 21.24 -0.50
C LEU A 20 -3.56 20.92 -1.96
N LEU A 21 -4.07 19.73 -2.22
CA LEU A 21 -4.15 19.23 -3.59
C LEU A 21 -5.58 19.02 -4.09
N GLY A 22 -6.54 19.23 -3.23
CA GLY A 22 -7.93 19.04 -3.63
C GLY A 22 -8.31 17.59 -3.84
N TRP A 23 -7.52 16.67 -3.31
CA TRP A 23 -7.80 15.26 -3.48
C TRP A 23 -9.08 14.89 -2.74
N ARG A 24 -9.88 14.03 -3.36
CA ARG A 24 -11.09 13.54 -2.74
C ARG A 24 -10.75 12.28 -1.98
N THR A 25 -11.31 12.16 -0.78
CA THR A 25 -11.05 10.99 0.04
C THR A 25 -12.37 10.28 0.29
N GLU A 26 -12.30 8.99 0.44
CA GLU A 26 -13.45 8.17 0.76
C GLU A 26 -13.08 7.25 1.89
N ARG A 27 -13.82 7.32 2.99
CA ARG A 27 -13.54 6.47 4.12
C ARG A 27 -14.05 5.07 3.85
N LEU A 28 -13.18 4.09 4.02
CA LEU A 28 -13.52 2.71 3.80
C LEU A 28 -13.21 1.93 5.07
N ASP A 29 -14.23 1.34 5.67
CA ASP A 29 -14.06 0.53 6.85
C ASP A 29 -14.06 -0.92 6.45
N CYS A 30 -13.16 -1.69 7.03
CA CYS A 30 -13.14 -3.11 6.80
C CYS A 30 -12.64 -3.80 8.05
N ARG A 31 -12.69 -5.12 8.07
CA ARG A 31 -12.30 -5.85 9.25
C ARG A 31 -10.83 -5.68 9.60
N TRP A 32 -10.05 -5.13 8.68
CA TRP A 32 -8.63 -4.95 8.90
C TRP A 32 -8.30 -3.53 9.38
N GLY A 33 -9.27 -2.66 9.45
CA GLY A 33 -9.08 -1.29 9.91
C GLY A 33 -9.75 -0.27 9.01
N THR A 34 -9.47 0.99 9.27
CA THR A 34 -10.02 2.09 8.52
C THR A 34 -8.97 2.63 7.55
N TYR A 35 -9.44 3.05 6.41
CA TYR A 35 -8.56 3.45 5.33
C TYR A 35 -9.29 4.50 4.49
N HIS A 36 -8.58 5.52 4.06
CA HIS A 36 -9.16 6.54 3.20
C HIS A 36 -8.65 6.31 1.78
N GLY A 37 -9.55 5.99 0.88
CA GLY A 37 -9.20 5.91 -0.53
C GLY A 37 -9.01 7.29 -1.09
N LEU A 38 -8.10 7.42 -2.02
CA LEU A 38 -7.78 8.70 -2.65
C LEU A 38 -7.95 8.59 -4.15
N ALA A 39 -8.55 9.64 -4.73
CA ALA A 39 -8.60 9.78 -6.18
C ALA A 39 -7.46 10.69 -6.57
N LEU A 40 -6.42 10.13 -7.16
CA LEU A 40 -5.21 10.86 -7.50
C LEU A 40 -5.10 11.17 -8.97
N GLY A 41 -6.14 10.87 -9.74
CA GLY A 41 -6.12 11.13 -11.16
C GLY A 41 -6.65 9.91 -11.90
N ASP A 42 -6.54 9.94 -13.21
CA ASP A 42 -7.15 8.89 -14.02
C ASP A 42 -6.38 7.58 -13.98
N THR A 43 -5.08 7.66 -13.84
CA THR A 43 -4.26 6.46 -13.95
C THR A 43 -3.57 6.08 -12.66
N LEU A 44 -3.81 6.83 -11.61
CA LEU A 44 -3.15 6.60 -10.33
C LEU A 44 -4.18 6.59 -9.24
N ASP A 45 -4.18 5.59 -8.40
CA ASP A 45 -5.04 5.59 -7.24
C ASP A 45 -4.19 5.40 -6.01
N GLY A 46 -4.78 5.58 -4.86
CA GLY A 46 -4.01 5.49 -3.65
C GLY A 46 -4.87 5.46 -2.43
N GLY A 47 -4.24 5.59 -1.29
CA GLY A 47 -4.92 5.56 -0.02
C GLY A 47 -4.08 6.13 1.08
N ILE A 48 -4.71 6.37 2.21
CA ILE A 48 -4.04 6.77 3.44
C ILE A 48 -4.41 5.74 4.50
N VAL A 49 -3.40 5.17 5.12
CA VAL A 49 -3.58 4.11 6.09
C VAL A 49 -2.98 4.55 7.41
N GLU A 50 -3.75 4.42 8.48
CA GLU A 50 -3.22 4.72 9.80
C GLU A 50 -2.52 3.49 10.35
N CYS A 51 -1.28 3.67 10.74
CA CYS A 51 -0.51 2.56 11.27
C CYS A 51 0.51 3.09 12.26
N GLY A 52 1.25 2.20 12.88
CA GLY A 52 2.21 2.59 13.89
C GLY A 52 3.55 3.03 13.34
N ALA A 53 3.58 3.54 12.13
CA ALA A 53 4.83 3.97 11.53
C ALA A 53 5.48 5.06 12.35
N ARG A 54 6.81 5.09 12.40
CA ARG A 54 7.51 6.10 13.16
C ARG A 54 7.31 7.47 12.58
N ARG A 55 7.17 7.56 11.28
CA ARG A 55 6.94 8.82 10.60
C ARG A 55 6.08 8.55 9.39
N ALA A 56 5.45 9.58 8.89
CA ALA A 56 4.63 9.45 7.69
C ALA A 56 5.54 9.17 6.49
N ILE A 57 5.11 8.27 5.64
CA ILE A 57 5.90 7.88 4.49
C ILE A 57 4.98 7.47 3.35
N TRP A 58 5.26 7.98 2.18
CA TRP A 58 4.58 7.57 0.96
C TRP A 58 5.26 6.32 0.43
N LEU A 59 4.47 5.33 0.07
CA LEU A 59 4.99 4.03 -0.31
C LEU A 59 4.36 3.62 -1.64
N PRO A 60 5.15 3.46 -2.69
CA PRO A 60 4.60 2.95 -3.94
C PRO A 60 4.35 1.46 -3.84
N TYR A 61 3.23 1.02 -4.39
CA TYR A 61 2.86 -0.39 -4.41
C TYR A 61 2.97 -0.90 -5.82
N VAL A 62 3.68 -1.99 -5.98
CA VAL A 62 3.87 -2.63 -7.28
C VAL A 62 3.15 -3.96 -7.27
N GLU A 63 2.30 -4.18 -8.25
CA GLU A 63 1.57 -5.42 -8.34
C GLU A 63 2.46 -6.52 -8.87
N VAL A 64 2.44 -7.68 -8.23
CA VAL A 64 3.23 -8.84 -8.66
C VAL A 64 2.31 -10.05 -8.68
N ARG A 65 2.72 -11.07 -9.42
CA ARG A 65 1.89 -12.27 -9.54
C ARG A 65 2.15 -13.26 -8.44
N GLU A 66 3.40 -13.35 -7.97
CA GLU A 66 3.80 -14.31 -6.96
C GLU A 66 4.59 -13.57 -5.90
N ILE A 67 3.89 -13.09 -4.90
CA ILE A 67 4.53 -12.19 -3.94
C ILE A 67 5.61 -12.87 -3.13
N GLU A 68 5.43 -14.14 -2.82
CA GLU A 68 6.45 -14.82 -2.04
C GLU A 68 7.72 -15.02 -2.83
N THR A 69 7.58 -15.38 -4.10
CA THR A 69 8.73 -15.51 -4.97
C THR A 69 9.46 -14.19 -5.14
N MET A 70 8.70 -13.10 -5.32
CA MET A 70 9.32 -11.79 -5.50
C MET A 70 9.99 -11.32 -4.22
N THR A 71 9.41 -11.63 -3.08
CA THR A 71 10.01 -11.26 -1.80
C THR A 71 11.36 -11.98 -1.64
N GLU A 72 11.41 -13.27 -1.97
CA GLU A 72 12.66 -14.00 -1.86
C GLU A 72 13.69 -13.50 -2.86
N ARG A 73 13.25 -13.12 -4.04
CA ARG A 73 14.16 -12.53 -5.01
C ARG A 73 14.75 -11.23 -4.48
N GLY A 74 13.91 -10.39 -3.86
CA GLY A 74 14.40 -9.16 -3.26
C GLY A 74 15.41 -9.42 -2.17
N ARG A 75 15.13 -10.41 -1.34
CA ARG A 75 16.04 -10.79 -0.26
C ARG A 75 17.38 -11.25 -0.85
N ALA A 76 17.36 -12.05 -1.90
CA ALA A 76 18.58 -12.50 -2.55
C ALA A 76 19.37 -11.37 -3.17
N LEU A 77 18.71 -10.30 -3.57
CA LEU A 77 19.37 -9.13 -4.15
C LEU A 77 19.83 -8.13 -3.09
N GLY A 78 19.66 -8.44 -1.82
CA GLY A 78 20.17 -7.60 -0.75
C GLY A 78 19.16 -6.74 -0.06
N ALA A 79 17.89 -6.82 -0.42
CA ALA A 79 16.88 -6.02 0.25
C ALA A 79 16.57 -6.56 1.63
N ALA A 80 16.20 -5.69 2.53
CA ALA A 80 15.67 -6.08 3.83
C ALA A 80 14.17 -6.23 3.72
N VAL A 81 13.61 -7.28 4.29
CA VAL A 81 12.17 -7.49 4.27
C VAL A 81 11.60 -6.85 5.52
N LEU A 82 10.94 -5.72 5.35
CA LEU A 82 10.36 -4.99 6.46
C LEU A 82 9.02 -5.55 6.88
N LEU A 83 8.30 -6.14 5.95
CA LEU A 83 7.03 -6.77 6.21
C LEU A 83 6.95 -8.00 5.33
N GLU A 84 6.86 -9.16 5.94
CA GLU A 84 6.68 -10.41 5.18
C GLU A 84 5.31 -10.40 4.54
N PRO A 85 5.12 -11.07 3.40
CA PRO A 85 3.82 -11.10 2.76
C PRO A 85 2.72 -11.54 3.71
N ARG A 86 1.66 -10.76 3.76
CA ARG A 86 0.53 -11.08 4.62
C ARG A 86 -0.76 -10.73 3.92
N GLU A 87 -1.79 -11.44 4.28
CA GLU A 87 -3.08 -11.28 3.65
C GLU A 87 -3.82 -10.08 4.21
N GLY A 88 -4.49 -9.35 3.33
CA GLY A 88 -5.37 -8.27 3.69
C GLY A 88 -6.65 -8.38 2.89
N PRO A 89 -7.49 -7.36 2.93
CA PRO A 89 -8.80 -7.46 2.26
C PRO A 89 -8.72 -7.59 0.75
N ALA A 90 -7.74 -6.97 0.13
CA ALA A 90 -7.65 -6.96 -1.32
C ALA A 90 -6.65 -7.96 -1.88
N GLY A 91 -5.84 -8.55 -1.03
CA GLY A 91 -4.82 -9.49 -1.47
C GLY A 91 -3.70 -9.56 -0.46
N TRP A 92 -2.52 -9.91 -0.91
CA TRP A 92 -1.36 -10.03 -0.04
C TRP A 92 -0.40 -8.88 -0.30
N ARG A 93 0.25 -8.40 0.74
CA ARG A 93 1.22 -7.33 0.58
C ARG A 93 2.45 -7.57 1.43
N GLY A 94 3.56 -6.98 1.03
CA GLY A 94 4.80 -7.02 1.76
C GLY A 94 5.58 -5.76 1.46
N VAL A 95 6.62 -5.49 2.25
CA VAL A 95 7.40 -4.27 2.10
C VAL A 95 8.87 -4.62 2.12
N LEU A 96 9.61 -4.04 1.20
CA LEU A 96 11.05 -4.24 1.10
C LEU A 96 11.77 -2.90 1.22
N ALA A 97 12.94 -2.92 1.81
CA ALA A 97 13.82 -1.76 1.82
C ALA A 97 15.08 -2.10 1.04
N THR A 98 15.46 -1.21 0.14
CA THR A 98 16.64 -1.46 -0.68
C THR A 98 17.89 -0.93 -0.01
N ASN A 99 19.03 -1.32 -0.54
CA ASN A 99 20.31 -0.87 0.02
C ASN A 99 20.49 0.64 -0.11
N GLU A 100 19.85 1.24 -1.10
CA GLU A 100 19.96 2.67 -1.29
C GLU A 100 19.07 3.46 -0.34
N GLY A 101 18.29 2.79 0.48
CA GLY A 101 17.43 3.46 1.43
C GLY A 101 16.01 3.68 0.99
N GLY A 102 15.64 3.18 -0.18
CA GLY A 102 14.28 3.30 -0.65
C GLY A 102 13.40 2.19 -0.10
N GLU A 103 12.10 2.43 -0.07
CA GLU A 103 11.15 1.41 0.32
C GLU A 103 10.11 1.23 -0.76
N ILE A 104 9.64 0.01 -0.91
CA ILE A 104 8.65 -0.31 -1.91
C ILE A 104 7.76 -1.41 -1.36
N ALA A 105 6.49 -1.34 -1.65
CA ALA A 105 5.56 -2.39 -1.27
C ALA A 105 5.25 -3.25 -2.49
N LEU A 106 5.14 -4.54 -2.26
CA LEU A 106 4.67 -5.47 -3.28
C LEU A 106 3.27 -5.88 -2.90
N TRP A 107 2.43 -6.10 -3.90
CA TRP A 107 1.11 -6.60 -3.59
C TRP A 107 0.63 -7.56 -4.67
N GLN A 108 -0.09 -8.57 -4.23
CA GLN A 108 -0.64 -9.60 -5.09
C GLN A 108 -2.13 -9.62 -4.89
N PRO A 109 -2.93 -9.24 -5.89
CA PRO A 109 -4.37 -9.20 -5.72
C PRO A 109 -4.97 -10.59 -5.60
N LYS A 110 -6.10 -10.67 -4.94
CA LYS A 110 -6.83 -11.91 -4.87
C LYS A 110 -7.46 -12.18 -6.22
N ARG A 111 -7.23 -13.37 -6.74
CA ARG A 111 -7.68 -13.59 -8.04
C ARG A 111 -9.00 -14.14 -8.13
N ASP A 112 -9.31 -15.07 -7.34
CA ASP A 112 -10.52 -15.72 -7.55
C ASP A 112 -11.69 -14.95 -7.41
N SER A 113 -11.68 -14.03 -6.55
CA SER A 113 -12.84 -13.27 -6.34
C SER A 113 -13.24 -12.59 -7.57
N VAL A 114 -12.42 -12.54 -8.50
CA VAL A 114 -12.74 -11.83 -9.57
C VAL A 114 -13.07 -12.60 -10.65
N ARG A 115 -12.51 -13.46 -10.84
CA ARG A 115 -12.76 -13.92 -11.87
C ARG A 115 -13.31 -14.91 -11.88
N GLY A 116 -13.22 -15.27 -11.19
CA GLY A 116 -13.73 -16.30 -11.19
C GLY A 116 -14.89 -16.24 -11.75
N MET A 117 -15.07 -15.82 -11.68
CA MET A 117 -16.00 -15.72 -12.06
C MET A 117 -16.09 -15.23 -13.11
N ARG A 118 -15.84 -15.04 -13.52
CA ARG A 118 -16.00 -14.54 -14.56
C ARG A 118 -15.99 -15.14 -15.33
#